data_3a41745c80b653667a4b6adfebec9087
#
_entry.id   3a41745c80b653667a4b6adfebec9087
#
_cell.length_a   1.000
_cell.length_b   1.000
_cell.length_c   1.000
_cell.angle_alpha   90.00
_cell.angle_beta   90.00
_cell.angle_gamma   90.00
#
_symmetry.space_group_name_H-M   'P 1'
#
loop_
_entity.id
_entity.type
_entity.pdbx_description
1 polymer ?
#
loop_
_entity_poly.entity_id
_entity_poly.type
_entity_poly.pdbx_seq_one_letter_code
_entity_poly.pdbx_strand_id
1 'polypeptide(L)'
;MITTLRATAAAAAVAGIISQAWPASAETIPDDQAVRNVVLVHGAFVDGSGWRGVHDALVARGYAVTIVQIPLTSLADDVAATVRVLDRQPGPAILVGHSWGGTVITEAGVHPNVAGLVYVSALSPDAGENTAQQYEGHTTPPEFVIDAHGDGFGFLNPELFKAGFAADASDADAAFLRDSQVPIALSAFETRLENAAWRTKPSWAVIATEDKAFDQAMLQAMAARIGAIVTEVPASHAVFMTRPLEVAAVIDTAARSVSQQAQTSN
;
A
#
# COMPACT_ATOMS: atom_id res chain seq x y z
N MET A 1 -22.27 41.75 -61.38
CA MET A 1 -22.69 41.14 -60.09
C MET A 1 -21.54 40.29 -59.57
N ILE A 2 -20.80 40.80 -58.61
CA ILE A 2 -19.62 40.14 -58.06
C ILE A 2 -20.02 39.61 -56.68
N THR A 3 -20.03 38.28 -56.50
CA THR A 3 -20.40 37.62 -55.25
C THR A 3 -19.10 37.28 -54.50
N THR A 4 -18.87 37.96 -53.40
CA THR A 4 -17.73 37.73 -52.49
C THR A 4 -18.00 36.54 -51.53
N LEU A 5 -17.18 35.49 -51.63
CA LEU A 5 -17.14 34.41 -50.69
C LEU A 5 -16.36 34.88 -49.40
N ARG A 6 -17.01 34.84 -48.26
CA ARG A 6 -16.35 35.00 -46.95
C ARG A 6 -15.87 33.65 -46.48
N ALA A 7 -14.58 33.51 -46.30
CA ALA A 7 -13.97 32.35 -45.61
C ALA A 7 -14.00 32.58 -44.11
N THR A 8 -14.68 31.71 -43.38
CA THR A 8 -14.65 31.62 -41.92
C THR A 8 -13.47 30.76 -41.49
N ALA A 9 -12.49 31.36 -40.85
CA ALA A 9 -11.40 30.62 -40.21
C ALA A 9 -11.88 30.03 -38.87
N ALA A 10 -11.85 28.72 -38.78
CA ALA A 10 -12.05 28.02 -37.49
C ALA A 10 -10.73 27.98 -36.72
N ALA A 11 -10.69 28.65 -35.58
CA ALA A 11 -9.57 28.56 -34.66
C ALA A 11 -9.66 27.25 -33.89
N ALA A 12 -8.70 26.35 -34.11
CA ALA A 12 -8.53 25.15 -33.30
C ALA A 12 -7.84 25.54 -31.99
N ALA A 13 -8.56 25.43 -30.88
CA ALA A 13 -7.97 25.54 -29.54
C ALA A 13 -7.16 24.27 -29.24
N VAL A 14 -5.84 24.38 -29.23
CA VAL A 14 -4.95 23.36 -28.74
C VAL A 14 -5.00 23.43 -27.22
N ALA A 15 -5.70 22.48 -26.60
CA ALA A 15 -5.64 22.26 -25.14
C ALA A 15 -4.24 21.73 -24.80
N GLY A 16 -3.40 22.58 -24.24
CA GLY A 16 -2.09 22.20 -23.72
C GLY A 16 -2.26 21.30 -22.51
N ILE A 17 -1.89 20.04 -22.63
CA ILE A 17 -1.69 19.14 -21.51
C ILE A 17 -0.48 19.67 -20.74
N ILE A 18 -0.73 20.35 -19.61
CA ILE A 18 0.32 20.70 -18.67
C ILE A 18 0.72 19.40 -17.97
N SER A 19 1.70 18.70 -18.54
CA SER A 19 2.45 17.67 -17.83
C SER A 19 3.17 18.38 -16.67
N GLN A 20 2.66 18.25 -15.47
CA GLN A 20 3.39 18.68 -14.28
C GLN A 20 4.57 17.71 -14.12
N ALA A 21 5.69 18.09 -14.69
CA ALA A 21 6.95 17.45 -14.38
C ALA A 21 7.22 17.69 -12.87
N TRP A 22 7.28 16.61 -12.10
CA TRP A 22 7.72 16.62 -10.71
C TRP A 22 9.11 17.28 -10.66
N PRO A 23 9.38 18.21 -9.75
CA PRO A 23 10.67 18.87 -9.66
C PRO A 23 11.77 17.83 -9.47
N ALA A 24 12.76 17.83 -10.36
CA ALA A 24 13.88 16.89 -10.40
C ALA A 24 14.93 17.11 -9.27
N SER A 25 14.64 17.95 -8.28
CA SER A 25 15.42 18.12 -7.07
C SER A 25 14.56 17.76 -5.87
N ALA A 26 14.58 16.46 -5.47
CA ALA A 26 14.13 16.08 -4.16
C ALA A 26 15.03 16.80 -3.14
N GLU A 27 14.49 17.77 -2.40
CA GLU A 27 15.17 18.32 -1.23
C GLU A 27 15.54 17.16 -0.30
N THR A 28 16.85 16.92 -0.16
CA THR A 28 17.35 15.94 0.81
C THR A 28 16.96 16.45 2.21
N ILE A 29 16.29 15.59 2.95
CA ILE A 29 15.86 15.89 4.32
C ILE A 29 17.14 16.07 5.17
N PRO A 30 17.29 17.16 5.96
CA PRO A 30 18.42 17.30 6.90
C PRO A 30 18.50 16.11 7.86
N ASP A 31 19.71 15.68 8.21
CA ASP A 31 20.01 14.43 8.95
C ASP A 31 19.38 14.35 10.35
N ASP A 32 19.06 15.49 10.94
CA ASP A 32 18.55 15.64 12.33
C ASP A 32 17.01 15.68 12.42
N GLN A 33 16.28 15.62 11.30
CA GLN A 33 14.86 16.01 11.27
C GLN A 33 13.89 14.94 10.76
N ALA A 34 14.31 13.74 10.37
CA ALA A 34 13.39 12.79 9.80
C ALA A 34 13.62 11.34 10.27
N VAL A 35 12.50 10.60 10.47
CA VAL A 35 12.53 9.16 10.46
C VAL A 35 12.96 8.72 9.07
N ARG A 36 14.14 8.10 8.95
CA ARG A 36 14.75 7.75 7.65
C ARG A 36 14.59 6.30 7.27
N ASN A 37 14.22 5.46 8.23
CA ASN A 37 14.04 4.05 7.97
C ASN A 37 12.61 3.79 7.53
N VAL A 38 12.44 3.01 6.46
CA VAL A 38 11.13 2.55 5.96
C VAL A 38 11.18 1.03 5.83
N VAL A 39 10.20 0.36 6.41
CA VAL A 39 10.04 -1.09 6.33
C VAL A 39 8.76 -1.39 5.57
N LEU A 40 8.87 -2.08 4.42
CA LEU A 40 7.78 -2.40 3.52
C LEU A 40 7.38 -3.87 3.67
N VAL A 41 6.08 -4.12 3.93
CA VAL A 41 5.49 -5.45 4.10
C VAL A 41 4.49 -5.70 2.97
N HIS A 42 4.70 -6.77 2.20
CA HIS A 42 3.82 -7.12 1.09
C HIS A 42 2.51 -7.78 1.55
N GLY A 43 1.55 -7.88 0.65
CA GLY A 43 0.27 -8.54 0.87
C GLY A 43 0.31 -10.04 0.63
N ALA A 44 -0.85 -10.69 0.75
CA ALA A 44 -1.06 -12.07 0.31
C ALA A 44 -0.90 -12.19 -1.21
N PHE A 45 -0.58 -13.38 -1.68
CA PHE A 45 -0.47 -13.76 -3.10
C PHE A 45 0.67 -13.11 -3.88
N VAL A 46 1.44 -12.22 -3.26
CA VAL A 46 2.60 -11.55 -3.86
C VAL A 46 3.80 -11.66 -2.93
N ASP A 47 4.95 -11.23 -3.40
CA ASP A 47 6.18 -11.10 -2.61
C ASP A 47 6.67 -9.65 -2.56
N GLY A 48 7.81 -9.44 -1.96
CA GLY A 48 8.42 -8.11 -1.82
C GLY A 48 8.91 -7.49 -3.13
N SER A 49 8.99 -8.23 -4.24
CA SER A 49 9.51 -7.70 -5.51
C SER A 49 8.63 -6.59 -6.09
N GLY A 50 7.32 -6.65 -5.84
CA GLY A 50 6.38 -5.63 -6.28
C GLY A 50 6.63 -4.24 -5.69
N TRP A 51 7.32 -4.16 -4.56
CA TRP A 51 7.70 -2.89 -3.93
C TRP A 51 8.85 -2.14 -4.64
N ARG A 52 9.44 -2.71 -5.70
CA ARG A 52 10.62 -2.16 -6.37
C ARG A 52 10.49 -0.68 -6.72
N GLY A 53 9.38 -0.26 -7.31
CA GLY A 53 9.16 1.14 -7.71
C GLY A 53 9.11 2.09 -6.51
N VAL A 54 8.43 1.70 -5.44
CA VAL A 54 8.35 2.48 -4.18
C VAL A 54 9.73 2.54 -3.51
N HIS A 55 10.44 1.41 -3.44
CA HIS A 55 11.80 1.34 -2.93
C HIS A 55 12.71 2.34 -3.64
N ASP A 56 12.79 2.28 -4.96
CA ASP A 56 13.68 3.14 -5.74
C ASP A 56 13.32 4.63 -5.59
N ALA A 57 12.02 4.95 -5.53
CA ALA A 57 11.54 6.31 -5.30
C ALA A 57 11.91 6.87 -3.91
N LEU A 58 11.86 6.03 -2.88
CA LEU A 58 12.24 6.42 -1.50
C LEU A 58 13.75 6.52 -1.34
N VAL A 59 14.52 5.56 -1.90
CA VAL A 59 15.99 5.59 -1.88
C VAL A 59 16.52 6.85 -2.58
N ALA A 60 15.90 7.25 -3.70
CA ALA A 60 16.25 8.50 -4.39
C ALA A 60 16.01 9.76 -3.53
N ARG A 61 15.15 9.67 -2.50
CA ARG A 61 14.91 10.74 -1.51
C ARG A 61 15.78 10.62 -0.25
N GLY A 62 16.68 9.64 -0.17
CA GLY A 62 17.61 9.44 0.94
C GLY A 62 17.06 8.59 2.09
N TYR A 63 15.98 7.83 1.88
CA TYR A 63 15.48 6.85 2.85
C TYR A 63 16.29 5.56 2.82
N ALA A 64 16.49 4.95 3.99
CA ALA A 64 16.94 3.57 4.12
C ALA A 64 15.71 2.66 4.09
N VAL A 65 15.55 1.90 3.00
CA VAL A 65 14.36 1.07 2.76
C VAL A 65 14.72 -0.40 2.93
N THR A 66 13.93 -1.12 3.70
CA THR A 66 14.02 -2.57 3.85
C THR A 66 12.69 -3.21 3.49
N ILE A 67 12.72 -4.23 2.64
CA ILE A 67 11.54 -5.00 2.24
C ILE A 67 11.53 -6.31 3.01
N VAL A 68 10.43 -6.57 3.71
CA VAL A 68 10.20 -7.83 4.42
C VAL A 68 9.69 -8.86 3.42
N GLN A 69 10.23 -10.07 3.51
CA GLN A 69 9.66 -11.24 2.85
C GLN A 69 8.90 -12.04 3.92
N ILE A 70 7.57 -11.86 3.96
CA ILE A 70 6.70 -12.62 4.86
C ILE A 70 6.38 -13.98 4.24
N PRO A 71 6.40 -15.08 5.01
CA PRO A 71 6.24 -16.42 4.47
C PRO A 71 4.81 -16.81 4.11
N LEU A 72 3.81 -16.05 4.57
CA LEU A 72 2.37 -16.31 4.35
C LEU A 72 1.88 -17.68 4.90
N THR A 73 2.61 -18.26 5.85
CA THR A 73 2.30 -19.56 6.47
C THR A 73 1.41 -19.43 7.71
N SER A 74 1.47 -18.32 8.40
CA SER A 74 0.58 -17.92 9.50
C SER A 74 0.76 -16.44 9.82
N LEU A 75 -0.21 -15.80 10.50
CA LEU A 75 -0.04 -14.44 11.02
C LEU A 75 1.20 -14.35 11.93
N ALA A 76 1.41 -15.34 12.80
CA ALA A 76 2.55 -15.35 13.73
C ALA A 76 3.90 -15.38 13.01
N ASP A 77 4.02 -16.18 11.93
CA ASP A 77 5.26 -16.26 11.15
C ASP A 77 5.53 -14.96 10.39
N ASP A 78 4.49 -14.33 9.83
CA ASP A 78 4.56 -13.07 9.10
C ASP A 78 4.96 -11.92 10.04
N VAL A 79 4.37 -11.87 11.22
CA VAL A 79 4.74 -10.92 12.30
C VAL A 79 6.19 -11.15 12.74
N ALA A 80 6.58 -12.40 12.97
CA ALA A 80 7.95 -12.72 13.38
C ALA A 80 8.98 -12.34 12.30
N ALA A 81 8.67 -12.52 11.02
CA ALA A 81 9.52 -12.06 9.92
C ALA A 81 9.66 -10.53 9.92
N THR A 82 8.56 -9.81 10.15
CA THR A 82 8.53 -8.34 10.22
C THR A 82 9.32 -7.82 11.42
N VAL A 83 9.14 -8.41 12.61
CA VAL A 83 9.87 -8.04 13.84
C VAL A 83 11.38 -8.23 13.67
N ARG A 84 11.85 -9.34 13.07
CA ARG A 84 13.29 -9.54 12.79
C ARG A 84 13.90 -8.41 11.94
N VAL A 85 13.13 -7.83 11.03
CA VAL A 85 13.56 -6.68 10.23
C VAL A 85 13.54 -5.40 11.06
N LEU A 86 12.52 -5.21 11.89
CA LEU A 86 12.41 -4.05 12.79
C LEU A 86 13.54 -4.03 13.84
N ASP A 87 13.93 -5.17 14.38
CA ASP A 87 15.06 -5.32 15.33
C ASP A 87 16.39 -4.86 14.73
N ARG A 88 16.55 -4.94 13.41
CA ARG A 88 17.77 -4.55 12.71
C ARG A 88 17.80 -3.08 12.27
N GLN A 89 16.69 -2.35 12.46
CA GLN A 89 16.68 -0.93 12.10
C GLN A 89 17.55 -0.14 13.08
N PRO A 90 18.40 0.77 12.58
CA PRO A 90 19.30 1.57 13.42
C PRO A 90 18.56 2.62 14.26
N GLY A 91 17.27 2.81 14.05
CA GLY A 91 16.42 3.79 14.73
C GLY A 91 14.96 3.68 14.30
N PRO A 92 14.14 4.72 14.63
CA PRO A 92 12.72 4.73 14.31
C PRO A 92 12.45 4.51 12.81
N ALA A 93 11.37 3.80 12.50
CA ALA A 93 10.97 3.46 11.15
C ALA A 93 9.49 3.75 10.89
N ILE A 94 9.15 4.09 9.65
CA ILE A 94 7.78 4.00 9.15
C ILE A 94 7.56 2.56 8.68
N LEU A 95 6.55 1.92 9.25
CA LEU A 95 6.15 0.56 8.88
C LEU A 95 4.97 0.63 7.90
N VAL A 96 5.15 0.05 6.72
CA VAL A 96 4.20 0.14 5.60
C VAL A 96 3.67 -1.24 5.28
N GLY A 97 2.35 -1.41 5.18
CA GLY A 97 1.73 -2.67 4.81
C GLY A 97 0.76 -2.52 3.64
N HIS A 98 0.87 -3.42 2.66
CA HIS A 98 -0.09 -3.53 1.58
C HIS A 98 -1.04 -4.70 1.85
N SER A 99 -2.35 -4.51 1.62
CA SER A 99 -3.33 -5.59 1.67
C SER A 99 -3.28 -6.38 2.99
N TRP A 100 -3.04 -7.70 2.97
CA TRP A 100 -2.77 -8.55 4.13
C TRP A 100 -1.64 -8.00 5.02
N GLY A 101 -0.63 -7.39 4.40
CA GLY A 101 0.46 -6.72 5.13
C GLY A 101 -0.03 -5.66 6.11
N GLY A 102 -1.24 -5.10 5.91
CA GLY A 102 -1.90 -4.21 6.87
C GLY A 102 -2.26 -4.91 8.17
N THR A 103 -2.77 -6.16 8.11
CA THR A 103 -2.99 -7.01 9.31
C THR A 103 -1.66 -7.25 10.04
N VAL A 104 -0.61 -7.58 9.29
CA VAL A 104 0.73 -7.84 9.85
C VAL A 104 1.31 -6.60 10.53
N ILE A 105 1.21 -5.41 9.91
CA ILE A 105 1.73 -4.18 10.53
C ILE A 105 0.88 -3.71 11.71
N THR A 106 -0.41 -4.05 11.73
CA THR A 106 -1.29 -3.77 12.87
C THR A 106 -0.82 -4.54 14.10
N GLU A 107 -0.44 -5.80 13.94
CA GLU A 107 0.09 -6.64 15.03
C GLU A 107 1.54 -6.28 15.39
N ALA A 108 2.44 -6.23 14.39
CA ALA A 108 3.86 -5.98 14.61
C ALA A 108 4.19 -4.52 14.99
N GLY A 109 3.30 -3.59 14.69
CA GLY A 109 3.55 -2.13 14.80
C GLY A 109 3.66 -1.61 16.23
N VAL A 110 3.33 -2.40 17.25
CA VAL A 110 3.60 -2.07 18.66
C VAL A 110 5.11 -2.09 18.98
N HIS A 111 5.93 -2.59 18.08
CA HIS A 111 7.38 -2.63 18.23
C HIS A 111 7.96 -1.23 18.51
N PRO A 112 8.93 -1.08 19.44
CA PRO A 112 9.45 0.23 19.86
C PRO A 112 10.08 1.04 18.70
N ASN A 113 10.67 0.36 17.71
CA ASN A 113 11.24 1.03 16.54
C ASN A 113 10.18 1.54 15.52
N VAL A 114 8.89 1.27 15.72
CA VAL A 114 7.86 1.79 14.82
C VAL A 114 7.41 3.18 15.28
N ALA A 115 7.60 4.17 14.42
CA ALA A 115 7.23 5.55 14.68
C ALA A 115 5.87 5.93 14.08
N GLY A 116 5.44 5.26 13.01
CA GLY A 116 4.16 5.48 12.33
C GLY A 116 3.84 4.36 11.37
N LEU A 117 2.58 4.29 10.94
CA LEU A 117 2.02 3.22 10.11
C LEU A 117 1.47 3.79 8.80
N VAL A 118 1.73 3.10 7.69
CA VAL A 118 1.11 3.43 6.38
C VAL A 118 0.41 2.19 5.83
N TYR A 119 -0.89 2.31 5.63
CA TYR A 119 -1.76 1.27 5.08
C TYR A 119 -1.98 1.54 3.59
N VAL A 120 -1.53 0.65 2.72
CA VAL A 120 -1.65 0.79 1.26
C VAL A 120 -2.67 -0.20 0.75
N SER A 121 -3.89 0.26 0.45
CA SER A 121 -5.06 -0.59 0.12
C SER A 121 -5.09 -1.82 1.02
N ALA A 122 -5.18 -1.59 2.34
CA ALA A 122 -4.79 -2.58 3.33
C ALA A 122 -5.81 -2.73 4.46
N LEU A 123 -5.82 -3.93 5.03
CA LEU A 123 -6.63 -4.31 6.19
C LEU A 123 -6.07 -3.69 7.47
N SER A 124 -6.96 -3.33 8.39
CA SER A 124 -6.59 -2.73 9.69
C SER A 124 -7.47 -3.24 10.84
N PRO A 125 -7.43 -4.56 11.12
CA PRO A 125 -8.24 -5.15 12.19
C PRO A 125 -7.86 -4.58 13.56
N ASP A 126 -8.77 -4.71 14.51
CA ASP A 126 -8.53 -4.34 15.91
C ASP A 126 -8.01 -5.54 16.72
N ALA A 127 -7.51 -5.29 17.91
CA ALA A 127 -7.18 -6.36 18.87
C ALA A 127 -8.43 -7.20 19.18
N GLY A 128 -8.30 -8.52 19.08
CA GLY A 128 -9.41 -9.47 19.20
C GLY A 128 -10.19 -9.72 17.90
N GLU A 129 -10.00 -8.92 16.86
CA GLU A 129 -10.55 -9.16 15.52
C GLU A 129 -9.63 -10.03 14.67
N ASN A 130 -10.18 -10.63 13.62
CA ASN A 130 -9.44 -11.29 12.56
C ASN A 130 -9.70 -10.60 11.20
N THR A 131 -8.94 -10.98 10.19
CA THR A 131 -9.07 -10.40 8.85
C THR A 131 -10.42 -10.69 8.21
N ALA A 132 -10.98 -11.88 8.40
CA ALA A 132 -12.26 -12.24 7.80
C ALA A 132 -13.41 -11.33 8.27
N GLN A 133 -13.36 -10.87 9.53
CA GLN A 133 -14.36 -9.96 10.09
C GLN A 133 -14.36 -8.57 9.43
N GLN A 134 -13.26 -8.17 8.80
CA GLN A 134 -13.20 -6.88 8.09
C GLN A 134 -14.11 -6.84 6.86
N TYR A 135 -14.45 -8.01 6.31
CA TYR A 135 -15.34 -8.13 5.15
C TYR A 135 -16.84 -8.19 5.55
N GLU A 136 -17.15 -8.29 6.84
CA GLU A 136 -18.55 -8.37 7.29
C GLU A 136 -19.32 -7.10 6.91
N GLY A 137 -20.44 -7.28 6.19
CA GLY A 137 -21.27 -6.17 5.70
C GLY A 137 -20.78 -5.51 4.41
N HIS A 138 -19.69 -5.98 3.82
CA HIS A 138 -19.16 -5.50 2.55
C HIS A 138 -19.26 -6.57 1.46
N THR A 139 -19.36 -6.12 0.21
CA THR A 139 -19.41 -7.03 -0.94
C THR A 139 -18.00 -7.29 -1.45
N THR A 140 -17.61 -8.55 -1.53
CA THR A 140 -16.36 -8.92 -2.22
C THR A 140 -16.58 -8.79 -3.73
N PRO A 141 -15.76 -8.00 -4.45
CA PRO A 141 -15.85 -7.91 -5.90
C PRO A 141 -15.71 -9.29 -6.57
N PRO A 142 -16.52 -9.60 -7.60
CA PRO A 142 -16.55 -10.93 -8.20
C PRO A 142 -15.27 -11.30 -8.96
N GLU A 143 -14.43 -10.32 -9.28
CA GLU A 143 -13.15 -10.53 -9.94
C GLU A 143 -12.07 -11.03 -8.97
N PHE A 144 -12.23 -10.84 -7.66
CA PHE A 144 -11.26 -11.26 -6.66
C PHE A 144 -11.63 -12.64 -6.10
N VAL A 145 -11.09 -13.69 -6.71
CA VAL A 145 -11.40 -15.09 -6.38
C VAL A 145 -10.17 -15.79 -5.84
N ILE A 146 -10.30 -16.40 -4.67
CA ILE A 146 -9.27 -17.23 -4.05
C ILE A 146 -9.59 -18.70 -4.33
N ASP A 147 -8.69 -19.38 -5.02
CA ASP A 147 -8.75 -20.82 -5.25
C ASP A 147 -8.09 -21.53 -4.05
N ALA A 148 -8.92 -22.17 -3.23
CA ALA A 148 -8.47 -22.94 -2.07
C ALA A 148 -7.94 -24.33 -2.51
N HIS A 149 -6.78 -24.71 -1.99
CA HIS A 149 -6.19 -26.02 -2.21
C HIS A 149 -6.41 -26.94 -1.00
N GLY A 150 -6.34 -28.25 -1.25
CA GLY A 150 -6.62 -29.28 -0.23
C GLY A 150 -5.61 -29.34 0.93
N ASP A 151 -4.49 -28.64 0.83
CA ASP A 151 -3.48 -28.47 1.88
C ASP A 151 -3.71 -27.24 2.80
N GLY A 152 -4.82 -26.51 2.58
CA GLY A 152 -5.19 -25.34 3.36
C GLY A 152 -4.59 -24.03 2.89
N PHE A 153 -3.87 -24.01 1.77
CA PHE A 153 -3.36 -22.80 1.14
C PHE A 153 -4.28 -22.32 0.00
N GLY A 154 -4.18 -21.04 -0.33
CA GLY A 154 -4.93 -20.44 -1.43
C GLY A 154 -4.05 -19.60 -2.33
N PHE A 155 -4.45 -19.55 -3.60
CA PHE A 155 -3.92 -18.64 -4.64
C PHE A 155 -5.06 -17.81 -5.19
N LEU A 156 -4.77 -16.65 -5.77
CA LEU A 156 -5.75 -15.98 -6.61
C LEU A 156 -5.93 -16.75 -7.91
N ASN A 157 -7.19 -16.86 -8.37
CA ASN A 157 -7.52 -17.49 -9.63
C ASN A 157 -6.74 -16.84 -10.78
N PRO A 158 -5.93 -17.61 -11.55
CA PRO A 158 -5.01 -17.04 -12.54
C PRO A 158 -5.73 -16.37 -13.73
N GLU A 159 -6.95 -16.80 -14.05
CA GLU A 159 -7.73 -16.22 -15.15
C GLU A 159 -8.32 -14.85 -14.76
N LEU A 160 -8.63 -14.65 -13.49
CA LEU A 160 -9.19 -13.42 -12.95
C LEU A 160 -8.12 -12.51 -12.30
N PHE A 161 -6.88 -12.97 -12.18
CA PHE A 161 -5.81 -12.28 -11.46
C PHE A 161 -5.64 -10.81 -11.88
N LYS A 162 -5.52 -10.55 -13.19
CA LYS A 162 -5.36 -9.19 -13.68
C LYS A 162 -6.58 -8.33 -13.34
N ALA A 163 -7.79 -8.82 -13.60
CA ALA A 163 -9.01 -8.07 -13.37
C ALA A 163 -9.24 -7.78 -11.88
N GLY A 164 -8.95 -8.74 -10.99
CA GLY A 164 -9.19 -8.63 -9.56
C GLY A 164 -8.07 -7.96 -8.76
N PHE A 165 -6.82 -8.05 -9.23
CA PHE A 165 -5.66 -7.60 -8.45
C PHE A 165 -4.90 -6.44 -9.12
N ALA A 166 -4.67 -6.49 -10.43
CA ALA A 166 -3.74 -5.62 -11.15
C ALA A 166 -4.33 -5.05 -12.44
N ALA A 167 -5.58 -4.56 -12.39
CA ALA A 167 -6.36 -4.18 -13.57
C ALA A 167 -5.70 -3.06 -14.40
N ASP A 168 -5.01 -2.14 -13.76
CA ASP A 168 -4.30 -1.01 -14.38
C ASP A 168 -2.82 -1.28 -14.69
N ALA A 169 -2.33 -2.50 -14.39
CA ALA A 169 -0.97 -2.91 -14.75
C ALA A 169 -0.87 -3.29 -16.24
N SER A 170 0.36 -3.22 -16.79
CA SER A 170 0.62 -3.79 -18.11
C SER A 170 0.35 -5.30 -18.13
N ASP A 171 0.09 -5.89 -19.30
CA ASP A 171 -0.11 -7.34 -19.41
C ASP A 171 1.12 -8.12 -18.93
N ALA A 172 2.32 -7.60 -19.18
CA ALA A 172 3.57 -8.24 -18.77
C ALA A 172 3.74 -8.20 -17.24
N ASP A 173 3.45 -7.07 -16.59
CA ASP A 173 3.57 -6.93 -15.15
C ASP A 173 2.49 -7.74 -14.42
N ALA A 174 1.24 -7.74 -14.93
CA ALA A 174 0.17 -8.55 -14.38
C ALA A 174 0.47 -10.06 -14.52
N ALA A 175 1.05 -10.48 -15.65
CA ALA A 175 1.49 -11.86 -15.87
C ALA A 175 2.63 -12.24 -14.90
N PHE A 176 3.61 -11.36 -14.71
CA PHE A 176 4.70 -11.58 -13.75
C PHE A 176 4.17 -11.78 -12.32
N LEU A 177 3.28 -10.90 -11.85
CA LEU A 177 2.69 -11.03 -10.52
C LEU A 177 1.86 -12.31 -10.38
N ARG A 178 1.07 -12.67 -11.39
CA ARG A 178 0.29 -13.91 -11.41
C ARG A 178 1.18 -15.15 -11.34
N ASP A 179 2.27 -15.17 -12.11
CA ASP A 179 3.15 -16.33 -12.23
C ASP A 179 4.12 -16.47 -11.05
N SER A 180 4.33 -15.37 -10.29
CA SER A 180 5.15 -15.32 -9.07
C SER A 180 4.34 -15.36 -7.77
N GLN A 181 3.06 -15.72 -7.82
CA GLN A 181 2.22 -15.79 -6.62
C GLN A 181 2.84 -16.65 -5.51
N VAL A 182 2.77 -16.14 -4.29
CA VAL A 182 3.07 -16.89 -3.06
C VAL A 182 1.74 -17.26 -2.41
N PRO A 183 1.43 -18.54 -2.19
CA PRO A 183 0.18 -18.93 -1.56
C PRO A 183 0.14 -18.52 -0.09
N ILE A 184 -1.06 -18.21 0.41
CA ILE A 184 -1.27 -17.93 1.82
C ILE A 184 -2.03 -19.07 2.49
N ALA A 185 -1.64 -19.42 3.71
CA ALA A 185 -2.44 -20.30 4.57
C ALA A 185 -3.77 -19.63 4.90
N LEU A 186 -4.90 -20.23 4.48
CA LEU A 186 -6.22 -19.61 4.65
C LEU A 186 -6.60 -19.41 6.13
N SER A 187 -6.06 -20.25 7.03
CA SER A 187 -6.21 -20.09 8.47
C SER A 187 -5.61 -18.79 9.03
N ALA A 188 -4.68 -18.17 8.30
CA ALA A 188 -4.12 -16.88 8.70
C ALA A 188 -5.20 -15.78 8.75
N PHE A 189 -6.18 -15.81 7.82
CA PHE A 189 -7.28 -14.84 7.80
C PHE A 189 -8.24 -14.96 8.99
N GLU A 190 -8.28 -16.13 9.64
CA GLU A 190 -9.13 -16.40 10.80
C GLU A 190 -8.42 -16.17 12.14
N THR A 191 -7.10 -15.95 12.09
CA THR A 191 -6.29 -15.70 13.30
C THR A 191 -6.60 -14.32 13.86
N ARG A 192 -6.96 -14.27 15.17
CA ARG A 192 -7.24 -13.00 15.85
C ARG A 192 -5.94 -12.31 16.24
N LEU A 193 -5.95 -10.98 16.10
CA LEU A 193 -4.85 -10.14 16.56
C LEU A 193 -4.86 -9.99 18.07
N GLU A 194 -3.68 -9.91 18.67
CA GLU A 194 -3.50 -9.54 20.07
C GLU A 194 -3.34 -8.02 20.23
N ASN A 195 -2.76 -7.35 19.24
CA ASN A 195 -2.42 -5.94 19.27
C ASN A 195 -3.10 -5.17 18.12
N ALA A 196 -3.32 -3.87 18.36
CA ALA A 196 -3.76 -2.91 17.35
C ALA A 196 -2.89 -1.66 17.43
N ALA A 197 -1.76 -1.68 16.74
CA ALA A 197 -0.74 -0.62 16.83
C ALA A 197 -1.27 0.77 16.44
N TRP A 198 -2.25 0.86 15.56
CA TRP A 198 -2.89 2.10 15.15
C TRP A 198 -3.62 2.83 16.30
N ARG A 199 -3.90 2.16 17.42
CA ARG A 199 -4.46 2.80 18.63
C ARG A 199 -3.48 3.77 19.29
N THR A 200 -2.19 3.59 19.05
CA THR A 200 -1.12 4.37 19.71
C THR A 200 -0.13 5.00 18.72
N LYS A 201 -0.15 4.60 17.47
CA LYS A 201 0.74 5.11 16.43
C LYS A 201 -0.04 5.96 15.42
N PRO A 202 0.51 7.10 14.99
CA PRO A 202 -0.08 7.87 13.91
C PRO A 202 -0.11 7.03 12.63
N SER A 203 -1.21 7.16 11.89
CA SER A 203 -1.50 6.29 10.74
C SER A 203 -1.89 7.09 9.50
N TRP A 204 -1.45 6.62 8.35
CA TRP A 204 -1.80 7.12 7.02
C TRP A 204 -2.35 5.97 6.18
N ALA A 205 -3.20 6.31 5.21
CA ALA A 205 -3.76 5.32 4.29
C ALA A 205 -3.70 5.82 2.84
N VAL A 206 -3.25 4.94 1.96
CA VAL A 206 -3.45 5.05 0.50
C VAL A 206 -4.63 4.16 0.15
N ILE A 207 -5.67 4.72 -0.44
CA ILE A 207 -6.85 4.00 -0.92
C ILE A 207 -6.84 3.99 -2.44
N ALA A 208 -6.70 2.81 -3.04
CA ALA A 208 -6.88 2.63 -4.48
C ALA A 208 -8.37 2.70 -4.82
N THR A 209 -8.79 3.68 -5.65
CA THR A 209 -10.21 3.92 -5.91
C THR A 209 -10.83 2.95 -6.91
N GLU A 210 -10.01 2.17 -7.62
CA GLU A 210 -10.41 1.13 -8.57
C GLU A 210 -10.07 -0.28 -8.06
N ASP A 211 -9.88 -0.40 -6.74
CA ASP A 211 -9.58 -1.68 -6.06
C ASP A 211 -10.71 -2.69 -6.28
N LYS A 212 -10.34 -3.93 -6.61
CA LYS A 212 -11.25 -5.06 -6.79
C LYS A 212 -11.01 -6.20 -5.80
N ALA A 213 -9.98 -6.09 -4.94
CA ALA A 213 -9.81 -6.98 -3.81
C ALA A 213 -10.67 -6.54 -2.61
N PHE A 214 -10.90 -5.23 -2.49
CA PHE A 214 -11.70 -4.62 -1.44
C PHE A 214 -12.78 -3.71 -2.03
N ASP A 215 -13.95 -3.69 -1.40
CA ASP A 215 -14.93 -2.63 -1.62
C ASP A 215 -14.34 -1.28 -1.15
N GLN A 216 -14.49 -0.24 -1.96
CA GLN A 216 -13.99 1.09 -1.62
C GLN A 216 -14.58 1.62 -0.30
N ALA A 217 -15.89 1.37 -0.05
CA ALA A 217 -16.52 1.77 1.20
C ALA A 217 -15.90 1.04 2.41
N MET A 218 -15.46 -0.22 2.24
CA MET A 218 -14.72 -0.97 3.25
C MET A 218 -13.37 -0.30 3.57
N LEU A 219 -12.58 0.04 2.55
CA LEU A 219 -11.29 0.73 2.74
C LEU A 219 -11.47 2.09 3.44
N GLN A 220 -12.47 2.87 3.04
CA GLN A 220 -12.79 4.15 3.68
C GLN A 220 -13.22 3.99 5.14
N ALA A 221 -14.09 3.01 5.43
CA ALA A 221 -14.54 2.73 6.79
C ALA A 221 -13.38 2.29 7.70
N MET A 222 -12.49 1.43 7.21
CA MET A 222 -11.29 1.00 7.94
C MET A 222 -10.35 2.17 8.21
N ALA A 223 -10.06 3.00 7.21
CA ALA A 223 -9.19 4.18 7.36
C ALA A 223 -9.79 5.19 8.35
N ALA A 224 -11.09 5.44 8.29
CA ALA A 224 -11.79 6.31 9.23
C ALA A 224 -11.74 5.78 10.68
N ARG A 225 -11.96 4.46 10.86
CA ARG A 225 -11.90 3.80 12.17
C ARG A 225 -10.56 3.97 12.86
N ILE A 226 -9.46 3.84 12.12
CA ILE A 226 -8.11 3.97 12.67
C ILE A 226 -7.62 5.43 12.74
N GLY A 227 -8.43 6.40 12.32
CA GLY A 227 -8.06 7.83 12.30
C GLY A 227 -6.94 8.15 11.32
N ALA A 228 -6.79 7.38 10.24
CA ALA A 228 -5.71 7.58 9.26
C ALA A 228 -5.92 8.85 8.43
N ILE A 229 -4.80 9.50 8.08
CA ILE A 229 -4.79 10.55 7.07
C ILE A 229 -4.84 9.87 5.70
N VAL A 230 -5.94 10.08 4.97
CA VAL A 230 -6.23 9.36 3.72
C VAL A 230 -5.72 10.11 2.49
N THR A 231 -5.14 9.37 1.55
CA THR A 231 -4.86 9.78 0.17
C THR A 231 -5.50 8.78 -0.78
N GLU A 232 -6.41 9.22 -1.62
CA GLU A 232 -7.03 8.40 -2.66
C GLU A 232 -6.22 8.46 -3.95
N VAL A 233 -6.04 7.30 -4.60
CA VAL A 233 -5.26 7.14 -5.82
C VAL A 233 -6.06 6.34 -6.84
N PRO A 234 -6.27 6.84 -8.09
CA PRO A 234 -6.94 6.08 -9.13
C PRO A 234 -6.02 4.94 -9.63
N ALA A 235 -6.21 3.77 -9.03
CA ALA A 235 -5.41 2.57 -9.29
C ALA A 235 -6.18 1.32 -8.87
N SER A 236 -5.76 0.15 -9.36
CA SER A 236 -6.19 -1.16 -8.90
C SER A 236 -5.56 -1.51 -7.54
N HIS A 237 -5.84 -2.73 -7.04
CA HIS A 237 -5.25 -3.23 -5.80
C HIS A 237 -3.70 -3.23 -5.82
N ALA A 238 -3.09 -3.38 -6.99
CA ALA A 238 -1.64 -3.31 -7.19
C ALA A 238 -1.07 -1.87 -7.19
N VAL A 239 -1.69 -0.92 -6.49
CA VAL A 239 -1.32 0.51 -6.43
C VAL A 239 0.14 0.74 -6.08
N PHE A 240 0.73 -0.11 -5.23
CA PHE A 240 2.16 -0.04 -4.85
C PHE A 240 3.11 -0.25 -6.04
N MET A 241 2.65 -0.94 -7.07
CA MET A 241 3.41 -1.20 -8.29
C MET A 241 3.03 -0.23 -9.42
N THR A 242 1.75 0.06 -9.59
CA THR A 242 1.26 0.86 -10.72
C THR A 242 1.34 2.37 -10.48
N ARG A 243 1.36 2.80 -9.20
CA ARG A 243 1.48 4.20 -8.76
C ARG A 243 2.54 4.38 -7.66
N PRO A 244 3.78 3.91 -7.90
CA PRO A 244 4.81 3.86 -6.85
C PRO A 244 5.23 5.25 -6.34
N LEU A 245 5.14 6.29 -7.16
CA LEU A 245 5.52 7.65 -6.77
C LEU A 245 4.50 8.26 -5.82
N GLU A 246 3.22 8.01 -6.03
CA GLU A 246 2.12 8.46 -5.16
C GLU A 246 2.20 7.77 -3.80
N VAL A 247 2.44 6.45 -3.79
CA VAL A 247 2.64 5.70 -2.55
C VAL A 247 3.88 6.20 -1.79
N ALA A 248 5.01 6.39 -2.48
CA ALA A 248 6.23 6.94 -1.89
C ALA A 248 6.03 8.36 -1.31
N ALA A 249 5.18 9.18 -1.93
CA ALA A 249 4.87 10.52 -1.43
C ALA A 249 4.11 10.49 -0.11
N VAL A 250 3.17 9.54 0.07
CA VAL A 250 2.46 9.37 1.35
C VAL A 250 3.42 8.87 2.44
N ILE A 251 4.31 7.94 2.12
CA ILE A 251 5.33 7.45 3.06
C ILE A 251 6.28 8.58 3.48
N ASP A 252 6.73 9.42 2.54
CA ASP A 252 7.54 10.61 2.83
C ASP A 252 6.80 11.60 3.74
N THR A 253 5.51 11.84 3.48
CA THR A 253 4.66 12.69 4.33
C THR A 253 4.55 12.13 5.75
N ALA A 254 4.34 10.82 5.89
CA ALA A 254 4.28 10.14 7.18
C ALA A 254 5.59 10.31 7.97
N ALA A 255 6.72 10.06 7.33
CA ALA A 255 8.05 10.16 7.94
C ALA A 255 8.36 11.58 8.44
N ARG A 256 8.03 12.61 7.65
CA ARG A 256 8.21 14.03 8.02
C ARG A 256 7.29 14.44 9.18
N SER A 257 6.02 14.02 9.14
CA SER A 257 5.03 14.37 10.17
C SER A 257 5.42 13.83 11.54
N VAL A 258 5.86 12.56 11.60
CA VAL A 258 6.30 11.93 12.85
C VAL A 258 7.54 12.64 13.41
N SER A 259 8.47 13.01 12.56
CA SER A 259 9.68 13.74 12.98
C SER A 259 9.38 15.09 13.59
N GLN A 260 8.44 15.86 13.01
CA GLN A 260 8.00 17.15 13.55
C GLN A 260 7.33 17.00 14.92
N GLN A 261 6.50 15.98 15.12
CA GLN A 261 5.85 15.73 16.41
C GLN A 261 6.86 15.41 17.52
N ALA A 262 7.91 14.65 17.21
CA ALA A 262 8.96 14.33 18.18
C ALA A 262 9.74 15.58 18.63
N GLN A 263 9.95 16.56 17.75
CA GLN A 263 10.63 17.82 18.06
C GLN A 263 9.81 18.78 18.92
N THR A 264 8.48 18.78 18.74
CA THR A 264 7.57 19.65 19.52
C THR A 264 7.26 19.10 20.91
N SER A 265 7.60 17.87 21.19
CA SER A 265 7.37 17.16 22.47
C SER A 265 8.59 17.18 23.40
N ASN A 266 9.74 17.69 22.94
CA ASN A 266 10.98 17.90 23.70
C ASN A 266 11.15 19.38 24.03
#